data_2dc1b6f457a06de64674df2cf698a556
#
_entry.id   2dc1b6f457a06de64674df2cf698a556
#
_cell.length_a   1.000
_cell.length_b   1.000
_cell.length_c   1.000
_cell.angle_alpha   90.00
_cell.angle_beta   90.00
_cell.angle_gamma   90.00
#
_symmetry.space_group_name_H-M   'P 1'
#
loop_
_entity.id
_entity.type
_entity.pdbx_description
1 polymer ?
#
loop_
_entity_poly.entity_id
_entity_poly.type
_entity_poly.pdbx_seq_one_letter_code
_entity_poly.pdbx_strand_id
1 'polypeptide(L)'
;MLPLIEKFFKALGSEGVIYCHWKSTASLAAAAQGEDDLDLLISHESRQAFLGVLHRLGFKEAWMSKRASQIPGILDYYGYDETACKLIHVHAHYKLILGQDMTKNYHVPIENVYLESSFQGEFFRIPAPEFEFSVFVIRMMLKHSTWNAILGGQGRLSGRERQEMEYLHKRVSLERIGQVLTNHLPFLNSALFDDCVRSLQPRCPFRVRVKAGEQIQKALQGCRLQPKGIDIWLQFWRRLAMAGKRRLFRNFRRENTKTMKNGGMLVAIVGGDGAGKTTVIEGIVEWLSPFFVTMKVHMGKPTWSWMTILIRGILKVGRSLGFYPFTRGSMDFRDEENPGSFPGYPSLIREVCTGRDRYLSYVKARKQADKGAFVICDRFPLPRMIFMDGPQIERMAGTFPNNWFIRLLGRLESRYYRFISLPDLLCVLKVDPDTAVERKSDETAAFVRARTKEIWENNWEGSTVHVIDANRSKMEVLDRTKALLWAHL
;
A
#
# COMPACT_ATOMS: atom_id res chain seq x y z
N MET A 1 9.03 -0.72 -23.29
CA MET A 1 9.18 -1.49 -22.02
C MET A 1 9.89 -0.64 -20.99
N LEU A 2 9.49 -0.67 -19.73
CA LEU A 2 10.17 0.08 -18.65
C LEU A 2 11.57 -0.47 -18.38
N PRO A 3 12.55 0.37 -18.03
CA PRO A 3 13.92 -0.04 -17.78
C PRO A 3 14.08 -1.13 -16.71
N LEU A 4 13.31 -1.05 -15.61
CA LEU A 4 13.38 -2.07 -14.56
C LEU A 4 12.79 -3.40 -15.04
N ILE A 5 11.72 -3.39 -15.83
CA ILE A 5 11.13 -4.60 -16.42
C ILE A 5 12.12 -5.26 -17.39
N GLU A 6 12.78 -4.48 -18.23
CA GLU A 6 13.81 -4.97 -19.14
C GLU A 6 14.98 -5.63 -18.39
N LYS A 7 15.51 -4.95 -17.37
CA LYS A 7 16.55 -5.51 -16.49
C LYS A 7 16.11 -6.80 -15.81
N PHE A 8 14.87 -6.84 -15.35
CA PHE A 8 14.31 -8.00 -14.68
C PHE A 8 14.24 -9.23 -15.59
N PHE A 9 13.68 -9.10 -16.79
CA PHE A 9 13.60 -10.24 -17.71
C PHE A 9 14.95 -10.66 -18.30
N LYS A 10 15.86 -9.72 -18.52
CA LYS A 10 17.27 -10.05 -18.86
C LYS A 10 17.95 -10.88 -17.75
N ALA A 11 17.74 -10.47 -16.49
CA ALA A 11 18.30 -11.20 -15.35
C ALA A 11 17.66 -12.58 -15.17
N LEU A 12 16.35 -12.74 -15.41
CA LEU A 12 15.70 -14.06 -15.41
C LEU A 12 16.32 -14.99 -16.47
N GLY A 13 16.57 -14.46 -17.68
CA GLY A 13 17.20 -15.22 -18.75
C GLY A 13 18.65 -15.63 -18.43
N SER A 14 19.46 -14.71 -17.89
CA SER A 14 20.86 -15.00 -17.53
C SER A 14 21.01 -16.00 -16.39
N GLU A 15 20.05 -16.05 -15.46
CA GLU A 15 20.04 -17.03 -14.35
C GLU A 15 19.34 -18.35 -14.71
N GLY A 16 18.90 -18.51 -15.96
CA GLY A 16 18.23 -19.73 -16.40
C GLY A 16 16.89 -19.99 -15.72
N VAL A 17 16.19 -18.95 -15.27
CA VAL A 17 14.88 -19.08 -14.61
C VAL A 17 13.83 -19.54 -15.61
N ILE A 18 13.18 -20.68 -15.34
CA ILE A 18 12.08 -21.21 -16.14
C ILE A 18 10.78 -20.53 -15.70
N TYR A 19 10.22 -19.71 -16.57
CA TYR A 19 8.98 -18.95 -16.33
C TYR A 19 8.20 -18.73 -17.62
N CYS A 20 6.91 -18.35 -17.49
CA CYS A 20 6.17 -17.70 -18.56
C CYS A 20 5.16 -16.68 -17.99
N HIS A 21 4.76 -15.71 -18.81
CA HIS A 21 3.62 -14.84 -18.52
C HIS A 21 2.34 -15.62 -18.85
N TRP A 22 1.72 -16.19 -17.82
CA TRP A 22 0.79 -17.32 -18.00
C TRP A 22 -0.66 -16.96 -18.35
N LYS A 23 -1.02 -15.68 -18.29
CA LYS A 23 -2.37 -15.20 -18.60
C LYS A 23 -2.33 -13.79 -19.18
N SER A 24 -3.44 -13.35 -19.78
CA SER A 24 -3.61 -11.95 -20.27
C SER A 24 -2.61 -11.55 -21.35
N THR A 25 -2.23 -12.50 -22.24
CA THR A 25 -1.30 -12.21 -23.34
C THR A 25 -1.83 -11.15 -24.32
N ALA A 26 -3.13 -10.88 -24.32
CA ALA A 26 -3.73 -9.79 -25.08
C ALA A 26 -3.32 -8.39 -24.58
N SER A 27 -2.76 -8.26 -23.36
CA SER A 27 -2.38 -6.96 -22.74
C SER A 27 -0.90 -6.86 -22.38
N LEU A 28 -0.01 -7.65 -23.01
CA LEU A 28 1.43 -7.67 -22.70
C LEU A 28 2.10 -6.30 -22.86
N ALA A 29 1.65 -5.48 -23.83
CA ALA A 29 2.18 -4.13 -24.01
C ALA A 29 1.92 -3.24 -22.78
N ALA A 30 0.74 -3.34 -22.17
CA ALA A 30 0.41 -2.61 -20.94
C ALA A 30 1.26 -3.11 -19.76
N ALA A 31 1.46 -4.42 -19.63
CA ALA A 31 2.33 -5.01 -18.62
C ALA A 31 3.79 -4.56 -18.80
N ALA A 32 4.28 -4.49 -20.05
CA ALA A 32 5.61 -4.00 -20.38
C ALA A 32 5.81 -2.49 -20.06
N GLN A 33 4.73 -1.72 -19.97
CA GLN A 33 4.72 -0.30 -19.56
C GLN A 33 4.39 -0.10 -18.07
N GLY A 34 4.27 -1.20 -17.29
CA GLY A 34 3.92 -1.14 -15.87
C GLY A 34 2.50 -0.62 -15.60
N GLU A 35 1.59 -0.79 -16.56
CA GLU A 35 0.17 -0.40 -16.46
C GLU A 35 -0.72 -1.57 -16.07
N ASP A 36 -0.20 -2.80 -16.18
CA ASP A 36 -0.84 -4.03 -15.74
C ASP A 36 0.16 -4.91 -14.98
N ASP A 37 -0.35 -5.91 -14.25
CA ASP A 37 0.47 -6.82 -13.44
C ASP A 37 1.31 -7.75 -14.33
N LEU A 38 2.53 -8.08 -13.89
CA LEU A 38 3.34 -9.14 -14.47
C LEU A 38 2.94 -10.49 -13.85
N ASP A 39 2.00 -11.17 -14.48
CA ASP A 39 1.47 -12.47 -14.02
C ASP A 39 2.40 -13.62 -14.46
N LEU A 40 3.36 -13.99 -13.64
CA LEU A 40 4.38 -14.99 -13.97
C LEU A 40 4.08 -16.33 -13.33
N LEU A 41 4.03 -17.41 -14.14
CA LEU A 41 4.14 -18.77 -13.68
C LEU A 41 5.64 -19.15 -13.66
N ILE A 42 6.12 -19.68 -12.55
CA ILE A 42 7.54 -19.93 -12.32
C ILE A 42 7.69 -21.39 -11.92
N SER A 43 8.68 -22.08 -12.54
CA SER A 43 9.05 -23.43 -12.13
C SER A 43 9.46 -23.47 -10.66
N HIS A 44 9.02 -24.48 -9.94
CA HIS A 44 9.39 -24.65 -8.54
C HIS A 44 10.90 -24.80 -8.35
N GLU A 45 11.57 -25.41 -9.30
CA GLU A 45 13.04 -25.58 -9.31
C GLU A 45 13.78 -24.25 -9.46
N SER A 46 13.23 -23.30 -10.22
CA SER A 46 13.81 -21.98 -10.44
C SER A 46 13.53 -20.99 -9.30
N ARG A 47 12.84 -21.40 -8.23
CA ARG A 47 12.40 -20.50 -7.15
C ARG A 47 13.54 -19.70 -6.51
N GLN A 48 14.65 -20.34 -6.21
CA GLN A 48 15.77 -19.68 -5.52
C GLN A 48 16.45 -18.65 -6.44
N ALA A 49 16.71 -19.01 -7.70
CA ALA A 49 17.26 -18.09 -8.70
C ALA A 49 16.33 -16.89 -8.92
N PHE A 50 15.02 -17.13 -9.05
CA PHE A 50 14.00 -16.09 -9.17
C PHE A 50 14.03 -15.11 -7.99
N LEU A 51 14.06 -15.61 -6.74
CA LEU A 51 14.15 -14.78 -5.55
C LEU A 51 15.46 -13.97 -5.50
N GLY A 52 16.57 -14.55 -5.93
CA GLY A 52 17.85 -13.87 -6.05
C GLY A 52 17.79 -12.68 -7.03
N VAL A 53 17.15 -12.86 -8.18
CA VAL A 53 16.92 -11.78 -9.16
C VAL A 53 16.06 -10.66 -8.57
N LEU A 54 14.93 -11.00 -7.94
CA LEU A 54 14.06 -10.02 -7.30
C LEU A 54 14.81 -9.19 -6.25
N HIS A 55 15.57 -9.85 -5.39
CA HIS A 55 16.31 -9.19 -4.33
C HIS A 55 17.37 -8.22 -4.89
N ARG A 56 18.18 -8.66 -5.88
CA ARG A 56 19.18 -7.80 -6.52
C ARG A 56 18.60 -6.55 -7.18
N LEU A 57 17.39 -6.67 -7.72
CA LEU A 57 16.70 -5.57 -8.38
C LEU A 57 15.81 -4.73 -7.45
N GLY A 58 15.89 -4.96 -6.14
CA GLY A 58 15.18 -4.18 -5.13
C GLY A 58 13.68 -4.43 -5.06
N PHE A 59 13.19 -5.57 -5.59
CA PHE A 59 11.80 -5.97 -5.40
C PHE A 59 11.55 -6.40 -3.95
N LYS A 60 10.41 -5.99 -3.42
CA LYS A 60 9.98 -6.26 -2.05
C LYS A 60 8.74 -7.14 -2.05
N GLU A 61 8.70 -8.14 -1.16
CA GLU A 61 7.55 -9.03 -1.02
C GLU A 61 6.45 -8.37 -0.18
N ALA A 62 5.22 -8.45 -0.67
CA ALA A 62 4.04 -7.95 0.01
C ALA A 62 3.00 -9.06 0.22
N TRP A 63 2.29 -8.99 1.33
CA TRP A 63 1.26 -9.95 1.70
C TRP A 63 -0.10 -9.28 1.79
N MET A 64 -1.14 -10.05 1.52
CA MET A 64 -2.49 -9.56 1.79
C MET A 64 -2.62 -9.16 3.25
N SER A 65 -3.16 -7.98 3.51
CA SER A 65 -3.33 -7.44 4.87
C SER A 65 -4.12 -8.36 5.80
N LYS A 66 -4.95 -9.23 5.22
CA LYS A 66 -5.61 -10.34 5.92
C LYS A 66 -4.98 -11.66 5.48
N ARG A 67 -4.22 -12.30 6.35
CA ARG A 67 -3.59 -13.62 6.10
C ARG A 67 -4.56 -14.68 5.56
N ALA A 68 -5.82 -14.67 6.01
CA ALA A 68 -6.87 -15.58 5.51
C ALA A 68 -7.23 -15.39 4.02
N SER A 69 -6.77 -14.31 3.40
CA SER A 69 -6.98 -14.03 1.96
C SER A 69 -5.77 -14.40 1.11
N GLN A 70 -4.67 -14.82 1.71
CA GLN A 70 -3.49 -15.25 0.97
C GLN A 70 -3.70 -16.63 0.37
N ILE A 71 -3.39 -16.78 -0.91
CA ILE A 71 -3.52 -18.03 -1.64
C ILE A 71 -2.16 -18.72 -1.63
N PRO A 72 -2.07 -19.97 -1.14
CA PRO A 72 -0.80 -20.70 -1.14
C PRO A 72 -0.25 -20.87 -2.57
N GLY A 73 1.05 -20.62 -2.74
CA GLY A 73 1.70 -20.73 -4.05
C GLY A 73 1.55 -19.51 -4.96
N ILE A 74 0.96 -18.43 -4.46
CA ILE A 74 0.88 -17.13 -5.15
C ILE A 74 1.50 -16.07 -4.23
N LEU A 75 2.50 -15.35 -4.76
CA LEU A 75 3.24 -14.32 -4.02
C LEU A 75 3.24 -13.01 -4.81
N ASP A 76 3.26 -11.91 -4.07
CA ASP A 76 3.24 -10.57 -4.62
C ASP A 76 4.56 -9.86 -4.34
N TYR A 77 5.18 -9.33 -5.40
CA TYR A 77 6.40 -8.55 -5.31
C TYR A 77 6.22 -7.20 -5.98
N TYR A 78 6.78 -6.18 -5.38
CA TYR A 78 6.77 -4.83 -5.93
C TYR A 78 8.19 -4.33 -6.14
N GLY A 79 8.45 -3.72 -7.29
CA GLY A 79 9.67 -2.99 -7.61
C GLY A 79 9.34 -1.54 -7.96
N TYR A 80 10.30 -0.65 -7.81
CA TYR A 80 10.14 0.76 -8.18
C TYR A 80 11.07 1.11 -9.35
N ASP A 81 10.48 1.51 -10.47
CA ASP A 81 11.22 2.05 -11.61
C ASP A 81 11.46 3.55 -11.38
N GLU A 82 12.71 3.92 -11.10
CA GLU A 82 13.08 5.31 -10.82
C GLU A 82 12.93 6.23 -12.05
N THR A 83 13.08 5.69 -13.26
CA THR A 83 12.99 6.47 -14.50
C THR A 83 11.56 6.87 -14.79
N ALA A 84 10.63 5.94 -14.61
CA ALA A 84 9.20 6.18 -14.84
C ALA A 84 8.46 6.60 -13.57
N CYS A 85 9.11 6.59 -12.41
CA CYS A 85 8.52 6.86 -11.08
C CYS A 85 7.30 5.99 -10.77
N LYS A 86 7.30 4.73 -11.28
CA LYS A 86 6.19 3.77 -11.20
C LYS A 86 6.53 2.56 -10.34
N LEU A 87 5.52 2.04 -9.63
CA LEU A 87 5.59 0.72 -9.01
C LEU A 87 5.26 -0.35 -10.04
N ILE A 88 6.07 -1.40 -10.09
CA ILE A 88 5.89 -2.59 -10.92
C ILE A 88 5.43 -3.71 -10.00
N HIS A 89 4.32 -4.33 -10.31
CA HIS A 89 3.79 -5.47 -9.57
C HIS A 89 4.09 -6.77 -10.31
N VAL A 90 4.82 -7.66 -9.65
CA VAL A 90 5.06 -9.04 -10.08
C VAL A 90 4.20 -9.97 -9.26
N HIS A 91 3.24 -10.62 -9.91
CA HIS A 91 2.36 -11.61 -9.34
C HIS A 91 2.91 -13.00 -9.67
N ALA A 92 3.70 -13.55 -8.77
CA ALA A 92 4.43 -14.79 -8.97
C ALA A 92 3.56 -16.01 -8.57
N HIS A 93 3.31 -16.89 -9.53
CA HIS A 93 2.57 -18.12 -9.36
C HIS A 93 3.52 -19.31 -9.43
N TYR A 94 3.48 -20.19 -8.45
CA TYR A 94 4.15 -21.50 -8.45
C TYR A 94 3.14 -22.64 -8.70
N LYS A 95 1.85 -22.30 -8.72
CA LYS A 95 0.73 -23.21 -8.96
C LYS A 95 -0.35 -22.51 -9.74
N LEU A 96 -0.98 -23.21 -10.66
CA LEU A 96 -2.16 -22.74 -11.40
C LEU A 96 -3.41 -22.90 -10.54
N ILE A 97 -3.63 -21.94 -9.64
CA ILE A 97 -4.79 -21.93 -8.75
C ILE A 97 -5.86 -21.03 -9.33
N LEU A 98 -6.98 -21.64 -9.69
CA LEU A 98 -8.11 -21.03 -10.37
C LEU A 98 -9.35 -20.97 -9.46
N GLY A 99 -10.39 -20.27 -9.92
CA GLY A 99 -11.65 -20.14 -9.20
C GLY A 99 -12.13 -18.70 -9.08
N GLN A 100 -13.09 -18.47 -8.22
CA GLN A 100 -13.57 -17.11 -7.93
C GLN A 100 -12.48 -16.28 -7.27
N ASP A 101 -12.46 -14.98 -7.54
CA ASP A 101 -11.44 -14.04 -7.04
C ASP A 101 -11.29 -14.05 -5.50
N MET A 102 -12.34 -14.44 -4.77
CA MET A 102 -12.33 -14.48 -3.31
C MET A 102 -11.69 -15.72 -2.70
N THR A 103 -11.78 -16.88 -3.35
CA THR A 103 -11.38 -18.15 -2.73
C THR A 103 -10.36 -18.93 -3.54
N LYS A 104 -10.39 -18.84 -4.90
CA LYS A 104 -9.48 -19.54 -5.81
C LYS A 104 -9.24 -21.00 -5.35
N ASN A 105 -10.26 -21.84 -5.44
CA ASN A 105 -10.30 -23.15 -4.76
C ASN A 105 -9.91 -24.35 -5.65
N TYR A 106 -9.36 -24.12 -6.84
CA TYR A 106 -9.03 -25.20 -7.77
C TYR A 106 -7.58 -25.13 -8.21
N HIS A 107 -6.83 -26.20 -7.97
CA HIS A 107 -5.46 -26.35 -8.45
C HIS A 107 -5.46 -27.25 -9.69
N VAL A 108 -5.06 -26.71 -10.83
CA VAL A 108 -4.92 -27.48 -12.10
C VAL A 108 -3.45 -27.83 -12.27
N PRO A 109 -3.06 -29.10 -12.01
CA PRO A 109 -1.64 -29.48 -11.87
C PRO A 109 -0.96 -29.74 -13.23
N ILE A 110 -0.90 -28.74 -14.08
CA ILE A 110 -0.26 -28.80 -15.42
C ILE A 110 0.89 -27.81 -15.57
N GLU A 111 1.44 -27.29 -14.47
CA GLU A 111 2.43 -26.23 -14.48
C GLU A 111 3.65 -26.58 -15.34
N ASN A 112 4.18 -27.80 -15.23
CA ASN A 112 5.38 -28.21 -15.95
C ASN A 112 5.15 -28.19 -17.46
N VAL A 113 4.11 -28.88 -17.94
CA VAL A 113 3.81 -28.92 -19.38
C VAL A 113 3.38 -27.55 -19.91
N TYR A 114 2.76 -26.73 -19.08
CA TYR A 114 2.42 -25.36 -19.40
C TYR A 114 3.67 -24.50 -19.62
N LEU A 115 4.68 -24.63 -18.74
CA LEU A 115 5.98 -23.98 -18.87
C LEU A 115 6.78 -24.50 -20.06
N GLU A 116 6.81 -25.83 -20.27
CA GLU A 116 7.47 -26.47 -21.41
C GLU A 116 6.87 -26.00 -22.75
N SER A 117 5.57 -25.76 -22.82
CA SER A 117 4.91 -25.23 -24.01
C SER A 117 5.30 -23.79 -24.34
N SER A 118 5.97 -23.09 -23.41
CA SER A 118 6.22 -21.67 -23.54
C SER A 118 7.32 -21.35 -24.57
N PHE A 119 7.12 -20.26 -25.28
CA PHE A 119 8.05 -19.72 -26.28
C PHE A 119 8.28 -18.23 -26.07
N GLN A 120 9.32 -17.69 -26.72
CA GLN A 120 9.61 -16.27 -26.64
C GLN A 120 8.57 -15.48 -27.46
N GLY A 121 7.75 -14.68 -26.80
CA GLY A 121 6.88 -13.69 -27.41
C GLY A 121 7.59 -12.37 -27.64
N GLU A 122 6.82 -11.33 -27.97
CA GLU A 122 7.35 -9.99 -28.27
C GLU A 122 8.09 -9.36 -27.09
N PHE A 123 7.54 -9.46 -25.88
CA PHE A 123 8.14 -8.88 -24.67
C PHE A 123 8.62 -9.94 -23.70
N PHE A 124 7.87 -11.01 -23.51
CA PHE A 124 8.06 -12.03 -22.49
C PHE A 124 7.90 -13.43 -23.07
N ARG A 125 8.34 -14.46 -22.33
CA ARG A 125 7.95 -15.84 -22.63
C ARG A 125 6.46 -16.02 -22.32
N ILE A 126 5.72 -16.58 -23.27
CA ILE A 126 4.28 -16.85 -23.18
C ILE A 126 4.00 -18.33 -23.47
N PRO A 127 2.94 -18.92 -22.92
CA PRO A 127 2.56 -20.31 -23.19
C PRO A 127 2.06 -20.48 -24.62
N ALA A 128 2.02 -21.73 -25.10
CA ALA A 128 1.35 -22.03 -26.34
C ALA A 128 -0.14 -21.60 -26.26
N PRO A 129 -0.70 -21.02 -27.34
CA PRO A 129 -2.05 -20.47 -27.33
C PRO A 129 -3.13 -21.47 -26.89
N GLU A 130 -2.97 -22.75 -27.24
CA GLU A 130 -3.92 -23.81 -26.88
C GLU A 130 -3.95 -24.09 -25.38
N PHE A 131 -2.79 -24.02 -24.72
CA PHE A 131 -2.71 -24.14 -23.26
C PHE A 131 -3.32 -22.91 -22.58
N GLU A 132 -2.98 -21.71 -23.06
CA GLU A 132 -3.53 -20.46 -22.49
C GLU A 132 -5.04 -20.42 -22.65
N PHE A 133 -5.57 -20.74 -23.83
CA PHE A 133 -7.01 -20.75 -24.08
C PHE A 133 -7.73 -21.78 -23.20
N SER A 134 -7.19 -23.00 -23.08
CA SER A 134 -7.78 -24.04 -22.24
C SER A 134 -7.87 -23.61 -20.77
N VAL A 135 -6.79 -23.08 -20.22
CA VAL A 135 -6.77 -22.55 -18.85
C VAL A 135 -7.65 -21.31 -18.71
N PHE A 136 -7.70 -20.44 -19.72
CA PHE A 136 -8.60 -19.28 -19.74
C PHE A 136 -10.07 -19.71 -19.64
N VAL A 137 -10.51 -20.66 -20.46
CA VAL A 137 -11.90 -21.17 -20.43
C VAL A 137 -12.23 -21.73 -19.05
N ILE A 138 -11.37 -22.60 -18.47
CA ILE A 138 -11.56 -23.14 -17.12
C ILE A 138 -11.68 -21.98 -16.10
N ARG A 139 -10.76 -21.03 -16.15
CA ARG A 139 -10.74 -19.85 -15.26
C ARG A 139 -12.04 -19.06 -15.34
N MET A 140 -12.51 -18.76 -16.54
CA MET A 140 -13.73 -17.97 -16.75
C MET A 140 -14.99 -18.75 -16.33
N MET A 141 -15.04 -20.03 -16.58
CA MET A 141 -16.15 -20.88 -16.13
C MET A 141 -16.24 -20.90 -14.59
N LEU A 142 -15.13 -21.12 -13.91
CA LEU A 142 -15.09 -21.12 -12.44
C LEU A 142 -15.39 -19.74 -11.85
N LYS A 143 -15.04 -18.66 -12.54
CA LYS A 143 -15.27 -17.28 -12.09
C LYS A 143 -16.71 -16.83 -12.32
N HIS A 144 -17.31 -17.14 -13.47
CA HIS A 144 -18.57 -16.52 -13.93
C HIS A 144 -19.77 -17.47 -13.99
N SER A 145 -19.57 -18.78 -14.06
CA SER A 145 -20.65 -19.75 -14.27
C SER A 145 -21.06 -20.51 -13.01
N THR A 146 -20.58 -20.12 -11.84
CA THR A 146 -21.02 -20.69 -10.56
C THR A 146 -22.26 -19.96 -10.04
N TRP A 147 -23.14 -20.65 -9.33
CA TRP A 147 -24.31 -20.06 -8.69
C TRP A 147 -23.93 -18.82 -7.86
N ASN A 148 -22.87 -18.91 -7.10
CA ASN A 148 -22.38 -17.81 -6.27
C ASN A 148 -21.92 -16.60 -7.08
N ALA A 149 -21.30 -16.79 -8.24
CA ALA A 149 -20.90 -15.70 -9.12
C ALA A 149 -22.13 -15.03 -9.73
N ILE A 150 -23.09 -15.82 -10.17
CA ILE A 150 -24.32 -15.32 -10.80
C ILE A 150 -25.16 -14.52 -9.81
N LEU A 151 -25.41 -15.04 -8.60
CA LEU A 151 -26.12 -14.32 -7.53
C LEU A 151 -25.37 -13.07 -7.07
N GLY A 152 -24.03 -13.05 -7.20
CA GLY A 152 -23.18 -11.89 -6.89
C GLY A 152 -23.06 -10.86 -8.02
N GLY A 153 -23.83 -10.99 -9.13
CA GLY A 153 -23.76 -10.06 -10.27
C GLY A 153 -22.54 -10.24 -11.18
N GLN A 154 -21.73 -11.27 -10.98
CA GLN A 154 -20.52 -11.56 -11.76
C GLN A 154 -20.75 -12.61 -12.86
N GLY A 155 -21.98 -12.88 -13.24
CA GLY A 155 -22.34 -13.98 -14.16
C GLY A 155 -22.00 -13.77 -15.64
N ARG A 156 -21.25 -12.73 -16.02
CA ARG A 156 -20.86 -12.45 -17.42
C ARG A 156 -19.42 -11.98 -17.49
N LEU A 157 -18.76 -12.28 -18.60
CA LEU A 157 -17.42 -11.76 -18.91
C LEU A 157 -17.43 -10.23 -18.97
N SER A 158 -16.42 -9.61 -18.38
CA SER A 158 -16.14 -8.18 -18.54
C SER A 158 -15.72 -7.85 -19.99
N GLY A 159 -15.65 -6.57 -20.33
CA GLY A 159 -15.17 -6.13 -21.65
C GLY A 159 -13.76 -6.64 -21.97
N ARG A 160 -12.83 -6.54 -21.02
CA ARG A 160 -11.44 -7.05 -21.16
C ARG A 160 -11.41 -8.57 -21.34
N GLU A 161 -12.15 -9.31 -20.54
CA GLU A 161 -12.20 -10.79 -20.64
C GLU A 161 -12.80 -11.27 -21.97
N ARG A 162 -13.74 -10.52 -22.54
CA ARG A 162 -14.26 -10.81 -23.88
C ARG A 162 -13.22 -10.59 -24.96
N GLN A 163 -12.50 -9.47 -24.90
CA GLN A 163 -11.41 -9.20 -25.84
C GLN A 163 -10.31 -10.25 -25.73
N GLU A 164 -9.93 -10.66 -24.51
CA GLU A 164 -8.98 -11.75 -24.28
C GLU A 164 -9.48 -13.07 -24.90
N MET A 165 -10.74 -13.42 -24.68
CA MET A 165 -11.36 -14.62 -25.27
C MET A 165 -11.33 -14.61 -26.80
N GLU A 166 -11.69 -13.48 -27.42
CA GLU A 166 -11.67 -13.33 -28.88
C GLU A 166 -10.25 -13.38 -29.45
N TYR A 167 -9.30 -12.75 -28.77
CA TYR A 167 -7.88 -12.77 -29.12
C TYR A 167 -7.32 -14.20 -29.10
N LEU A 168 -7.55 -14.92 -28.02
CA LEU A 168 -7.08 -16.29 -27.86
C LEU A 168 -7.76 -17.25 -28.84
N HIS A 169 -9.09 -17.15 -29.00
CA HIS A 169 -9.86 -18.02 -29.90
C HIS A 169 -9.39 -17.92 -31.35
N LYS A 170 -8.94 -16.74 -31.83
CA LYS A 170 -8.41 -16.55 -33.17
C LYS A 170 -7.04 -17.21 -33.41
N ARG A 171 -6.31 -17.54 -32.35
CA ARG A 171 -4.93 -18.05 -32.40
C ARG A 171 -4.81 -19.54 -32.18
N VAL A 172 -5.90 -20.22 -31.85
CA VAL A 172 -5.89 -21.64 -31.47
C VAL A 172 -6.41 -22.54 -32.58
N SER A 173 -5.88 -23.76 -32.68
CA SER A 173 -6.40 -24.84 -33.49
C SER A 173 -7.27 -25.74 -32.61
N LEU A 174 -8.51 -26.06 -33.08
CA LEU A 174 -9.41 -26.99 -32.39
C LEU A 174 -8.81 -28.39 -32.22
N GLU A 175 -8.08 -28.86 -33.21
CA GLU A 175 -7.38 -30.15 -33.17
C GLU A 175 -6.35 -30.19 -32.05
N ARG A 176 -5.49 -29.14 -31.97
CA ARG A 176 -4.47 -29.01 -30.91
C ARG A 176 -5.08 -28.84 -29.53
N ILE A 177 -6.20 -28.14 -29.42
CA ILE A 177 -6.94 -28.06 -28.14
C ILE A 177 -7.37 -29.48 -27.75
N GLY A 178 -7.92 -30.29 -28.69
CA GLY A 178 -8.28 -31.68 -28.41
C GLY A 178 -7.09 -32.50 -27.88
N GLN A 179 -5.90 -32.32 -28.46
CA GLN A 179 -4.68 -32.99 -28.00
C GLN A 179 -4.28 -32.52 -26.57
N VAL A 180 -4.33 -31.19 -26.26
CA VAL A 180 -4.05 -30.68 -24.92
C VAL A 180 -5.02 -31.23 -23.88
N LEU A 181 -6.33 -31.27 -24.20
CA LEU A 181 -7.34 -31.83 -23.31
C LEU A 181 -7.11 -33.31 -23.04
N THR A 182 -6.90 -34.13 -24.09
CA THR A 182 -6.70 -35.57 -23.96
C THR A 182 -5.43 -35.92 -23.17
N ASN A 183 -4.32 -35.24 -23.46
CA ASN A 183 -3.03 -35.59 -22.90
C ASN A 183 -2.78 -35.00 -21.51
N HIS A 184 -3.33 -33.80 -21.23
CA HIS A 184 -2.93 -33.02 -20.02
C HIS A 184 -4.12 -32.65 -19.13
N LEU A 185 -5.36 -32.72 -19.62
CA LEU A 185 -6.58 -32.37 -18.88
C LEU A 185 -7.64 -33.51 -19.00
N PRO A 186 -7.31 -34.76 -18.65
CA PRO A 186 -8.16 -35.94 -18.92
C PRO A 186 -9.53 -35.89 -18.22
N PHE A 187 -9.69 -35.03 -17.21
CA PHE A 187 -10.98 -34.79 -16.56
C PHE A 187 -11.93 -33.90 -17.36
N LEU A 188 -11.47 -33.30 -18.47
CA LEU A 188 -12.24 -32.39 -19.32
C LEU A 188 -12.28 -32.88 -20.74
N ASN A 189 -13.39 -33.55 -21.14
CA ASN A 189 -13.56 -33.99 -22.50
C ASN A 189 -13.91 -32.84 -23.46
N SER A 190 -13.67 -33.05 -24.77
CA SER A 190 -13.88 -32.02 -25.80
C SER A 190 -15.32 -31.52 -25.85
N ALA A 191 -16.33 -32.38 -25.68
CA ALA A 191 -17.72 -31.96 -25.69
C ALA A 191 -18.07 -31.00 -24.54
N LEU A 192 -17.59 -31.29 -23.32
CA LEU A 192 -17.79 -30.42 -22.19
C LEU A 192 -17.01 -29.11 -22.38
N PHE A 193 -15.80 -29.15 -22.94
CA PHE A 193 -15.03 -27.96 -23.26
C PHE A 193 -15.76 -27.04 -24.25
N ASP A 194 -16.33 -27.60 -25.31
CA ASP A 194 -17.11 -26.84 -26.28
C ASP A 194 -18.38 -26.25 -25.66
N ASP A 195 -19.05 -26.98 -24.76
CA ASP A 195 -20.17 -26.46 -23.99
C ASP A 195 -19.74 -25.29 -23.09
N CYS A 196 -18.55 -25.35 -22.49
CA CYS A 196 -17.99 -24.26 -21.72
C CYS A 196 -17.71 -23.02 -22.60
N VAL A 197 -17.06 -23.20 -23.75
CA VAL A 197 -16.80 -22.11 -24.71
C VAL A 197 -18.10 -21.45 -25.16
N ARG A 198 -19.10 -22.25 -25.54
CA ARG A 198 -20.44 -21.75 -25.93
C ARG A 198 -21.14 -21.01 -24.80
N SER A 199 -20.98 -21.49 -23.55
CA SER A 199 -21.62 -20.88 -22.38
C SER A 199 -21.03 -19.51 -21.99
N LEU A 200 -19.79 -19.22 -22.37
CA LEU A 200 -19.14 -17.94 -22.15
C LEU A 200 -19.57 -16.85 -23.16
N GLN A 201 -20.26 -17.23 -24.24
CA GLN A 201 -20.76 -16.29 -25.25
C GLN A 201 -21.82 -15.34 -24.66
N PRO A 202 -21.88 -14.06 -25.12
CA PRO A 202 -22.77 -13.02 -24.55
C PRO A 202 -24.26 -13.40 -24.56
N ARG A 203 -24.70 -14.13 -25.59
CA ARG A 203 -26.10 -14.51 -25.82
C ARG A 203 -26.50 -15.88 -25.22
N CYS A 204 -25.56 -16.54 -24.49
CA CYS A 204 -25.88 -17.85 -23.93
C CYS A 204 -27.00 -17.76 -22.88
N PRO A 205 -28.05 -18.58 -22.97
CA PRO A 205 -29.12 -18.66 -21.98
C PRO A 205 -28.59 -19.01 -20.59
N PHE A 206 -29.15 -18.39 -19.55
CA PHE A 206 -28.75 -18.57 -18.17
C PHE A 206 -28.69 -20.05 -17.74
N ARG A 207 -29.74 -20.84 -18.07
CA ARG A 207 -29.82 -22.27 -17.69
C ARG A 207 -28.66 -23.10 -18.30
N VAL A 208 -28.29 -22.83 -19.55
CA VAL A 208 -27.17 -23.50 -20.22
C VAL A 208 -25.86 -23.19 -19.53
N ARG A 209 -25.64 -21.91 -19.16
CA ARG A 209 -24.42 -21.46 -18.46
C ARG A 209 -24.29 -22.13 -17.11
N VAL A 210 -25.36 -22.16 -16.32
CA VAL A 210 -25.37 -22.83 -15.01
C VAL A 210 -25.06 -24.31 -15.14
N LYS A 211 -25.73 -25.00 -16.09
CA LYS A 211 -25.51 -26.44 -16.33
C LYS A 211 -24.05 -26.73 -16.70
N ALA A 212 -23.46 -25.95 -17.63
CA ALA A 212 -22.05 -26.08 -17.98
C ALA A 212 -21.12 -25.78 -16.77
N GLY A 213 -21.47 -24.76 -15.96
CA GLY A 213 -20.75 -24.43 -14.72
C GLY A 213 -20.78 -25.55 -13.67
N GLU A 214 -21.89 -26.25 -13.52
CA GLU A 214 -22.00 -27.43 -12.64
C GLU A 214 -21.20 -28.63 -13.17
N GLN A 215 -21.25 -28.85 -14.47
CA GLN A 215 -20.52 -29.94 -15.10
C GLN A 215 -19.01 -29.77 -14.99
N ILE A 216 -18.48 -28.58 -15.25
CA ILE A 216 -17.03 -28.31 -15.09
C ILE A 216 -16.61 -28.39 -13.62
N GLN A 217 -17.42 -27.93 -12.68
CA GLN A 217 -17.12 -28.08 -11.25
C GLN A 217 -17.09 -29.53 -10.80
N LYS A 218 -17.92 -30.38 -11.41
CA LYS A 218 -17.93 -31.84 -11.17
C LYS A 218 -16.68 -32.48 -11.78
N ALA A 219 -16.34 -32.12 -13.01
CA ALA A 219 -15.14 -32.62 -13.69
C ALA A 219 -13.85 -32.24 -12.89
N LEU A 220 -13.79 -31.03 -12.33
CA LEU A 220 -12.67 -30.54 -11.53
C LEU A 220 -12.74 -30.90 -10.04
N GLN A 221 -13.60 -31.87 -9.66
CA GLN A 221 -13.76 -32.23 -8.24
C GLN A 221 -12.44 -32.67 -7.57
N GLY A 222 -11.62 -33.45 -8.30
CA GLY A 222 -10.31 -33.89 -7.83
C GLY A 222 -9.25 -32.76 -7.72
N CYS A 223 -9.49 -31.62 -8.36
CA CYS A 223 -8.62 -30.45 -8.34
C CYS A 223 -8.94 -29.46 -7.22
N ARG A 224 -9.94 -29.74 -6.36
CA ARG A 224 -10.31 -28.81 -5.28
C ARG A 224 -9.32 -28.84 -4.14
N LEU A 225 -8.99 -27.64 -3.66
CA LEU A 225 -8.16 -27.46 -2.45
C LEU A 225 -8.98 -27.61 -1.16
N GLN A 226 -10.27 -27.27 -1.21
CA GLN A 226 -11.19 -27.34 -0.06
C GLN A 226 -12.55 -27.93 -0.49
N PRO A 227 -13.26 -28.60 0.43
CA PRO A 227 -14.62 -29.10 0.19
C PRO A 227 -15.58 -28.00 -0.27
N LYS A 228 -16.53 -28.36 -1.16
CA LYS A 228 -17.49 -27.40 -1.75
C LYS A 228 -18.29 -26.63 -0.69
N GLY A 229 -18.71 -27.28 0.38
CA GLY A 229 -19.49 -26.66 1.46
C GLY A 229 -18.70 -25.56 2.18
N ILE A 230 -17.41 -25.79 2.46
CA ILE A 230 -16.53 -24.81 3.10
C ILE A 230 -16.30 -23.62 2.17
N ASP A 231 -16.07 -23.87 0.89
CA ASP A 231 -15.86 -22.81 -0.11
C ASP A 231 -17.10 -21.90 -0.23
N ILE A 232 -18.31 -22.47 -0.33
CA ILE A 232 -19.56 -21.71 -0.37
C ILE A 232 -19.76 -20.88 0.90
N TRP A 233 -19.51 -21.48 2.07
CA TRP A 233 -19.62 -20.81 3.37
C TRP A 233 -18.64 -19.63 3.48
N LEU A 234 -17.36 -19.83 3.12
CA LEU A 234 -16.35 -18.77 3.10
C LEU A 234 -16.72 -17.64 2.15
N GLN A 235 -17.20 -17.95 0.95
CA GLN A 235 -17.66 -16.95 -0.01
C GLN A 235 -18.82 -16.13 0.52
N PHE A 236 -19.81 -16.78 1.15
CA PHE A 236 -20.96 -16.11 1.76
C PHE A 236 -20.52 -15.12 2.85
N TRP A 237 -19.72 -15.57 3.81
CA TRP A 237 -19.24 -14.70 4.90
C TRP A 237 -18.35 -13.57 4.41
N ARG A 238 -17.48 -13.82 3.43
CA ARG A 238 -16.68 -12.75 2.82
C ARG A 238 -17.54 -11.71 2.13
N ARG A 239 -18.58 -12.10 1.42
CA ARG A 239 -19.55 -11.18 0.80
C ARG A 239 -20.33 -10.38 1.84
N LEU A 240 -20.81 -11.04 2.89
CA LEU A 240 -21.52 -10.37 3.98
C LEU A 240 -20.64 -9.33 4.67
N ALA A 241 -19.39 -9.69 4.96
CA ALA A 241 -18.42 -8.77 5.54
C ALA A 241 -18.13 -7.56 4.63
N MET A 242 -18.07 -7.77 3.31
CA MET A 242 -17.91 -6.68 2.34
C MET A 242 -19.12 -5.77 2.28
N ALA A 243 -20.32 -6.35 2.24
CA ALA A 243 -21.57 -5.56 2.20
C ALA A 243 -21.77 -4.73 3.48
N GLY A 244 -21.49 -5.32 4.65
CA GLY A 244 -21.55 -4.63 5.95
C GLY A 244 -20.57 -3.45 6.02
N LYS A 245 -19.32 -3.66 5.55
CA LYS A 245 -18.30 -2.61 5.52
C LYS A 245 -18.64 -1.48 4.54
N ARG A 246 -19.18 -1.79 3.36
CA ARG A 246 -19.63 -0.76 2.40
C ARG A 246 -20.74 0.13 2.97
N ARG A 247 -21.63 -0.42 3.81
CA ARG A 247 -22.71 0.35 4.49
C ARG A 247 -22.20 1.19 5.64
N LEU A 248 -21.32 0.65 6.49
CA LEU A 248 -20.81 1.31 7.69
C LEU A 248 -19.71 2.35 7.42
N PHE A 249 -18.90 2.14 6.37
CA PHE A 249 -17.75 2.98 6.08
C PHE A 249 -17.72 3.39 4.59
N ARG A 250 -18.53 4.39 4.26
CA ARG A 250 -18.61 4.97 2.91
C ARG A 250 -17.26 5.46 2.34
N ASN A 251 -16.26 5.65 3.22
CA ASN A 251 -14.90 6.09 2.88
C ASN A 251 -13.83 4.99 3.02
N PHE A 252 -14.21 3.71 3.24
CA PHE A 252 -13.21 2.65 3.37
C PHE A 252 -12.71 2.22 1.98
N ARG A 253 -11.61 2.83 1.56
CA ARG A 253 -10.90 2.48 0.33
C ARG A 253 -10.35 1.06 0.42
N ARG A 254 -10.65 0.26 -0.60
CA ARG A 254 -10.05 -0.97 -1.10
C ARG A 254 -9.72 -2.08 -0.10
N GLU A 255 -10.42 -3.20 -0.27
CA GLU A 255 -10.25 -4.46 0.50
C GLU A 255 -8.97 -5.25 0.15
N ASN A 256 -8.29 -4.92 -0.93
CA ASN A 256 -7.13 -5.64 -1.45
C ASN A 256 -5.80 -4.93 -1.16
N THR A 257 -5.74 -4.12 -0.10
CA THR A 257 -4.48 -3.50 0.29
C THR A 257 -3.54 -4.54 0.91
N LYS A 258 -2.28 -4.46 0.54
CA LYS A 258 -1.21 -5.34 1.02
C LYS A 258 -0.40 -4.67 2.11
N THR A 259 0.32 -5.47 2.85
CA THR A 259 1.32 -5.04 3.82
C THR A 259 2.67 -5.61 3.44
N MET A 260 3.73 -4.91 3.73
CA MET A 260 5.08 -5.41 3.47
C MET A 260 5.38 -6.61 4.40
N LYS A 261 5.97 -7.66 3.86
CA LYS A 261 6.25 -8.91 4.58
C LYS A 261 7.21 -8.71 5.75
N ASN A 262 8.26 -7.95 5.53
CA ASN A 262 9.35 -7.75 6.49
C ASN A 262 9.13 -6.54 7.42
N GLY A 263 7.93 -6.03 7.52
CA GLY A 263 7.59 -4.77 8.17
C GLY A 263 7.44 -3.65 7.16
N GLY A 264 6.61 -2.66 7.51
CA GLY A 264 6.46 -1.43 6.74
C GLY A 264 7.46 -0.36 7.19
N MET A 265 7.07 0.90 7.07
CA MET A 265 7.95 2.02 7.36
C MET A 265 7.21 3.18 8.02
N LEU A 266 7.86 3.77 9.02
CA LEU A 266 7.45 5.05 9.60
C LEU A 266 8.30 6.15 8.94
N VAL A 267 7.67 6.93 8.07
CA VAL A 267 8.31 8.01 7.33
C VAL A 267 7.89 9.34 7.94
N ALA A 268 8.84 10.18 8.28
CA ALA A 268 8.57 11.55 8.71
C ALA A 268 8.97 12.56 7.64
N ILE A 269 8.08 13.50 7.37
CA ILE A 269 8.34 14.61 6.46
C ILE A 269 8.34 15.89 7.27
N VAL A 270 9.50 16.53 7.34
CA VAL A 270 9.71 17.77 8.06
C VAL A 270 10.20 18.85 7.09
N GLY A 271 9.99 20.11 7.44
CA GLY A 271 10.36 21.24 6.59
C GLY A 271 9.75 22.52 7.12
N GLY A 272 10.26 23.66 6.72
CA GLY A 272 9.71 24.99 7.02
C GLY A 272 8.28 25.18 6.47
N ASP A 273 7.66 26.25 6.89
CA ASP A 273 6.39 26.65 6.28
C ASP A 273 6.67 27.07 4.83
N GLY A 274 5.77 26.73 3.89
CA GLY A 274 6.03 26.93 2.45
C GLY A 274 6.91 25.85 1.77
N ALA A 275 7.52 24.90 2.51
CA ALA A 275 8.36 23.83 1.92
C ALA A 275 7.60 22.75 1.14
N GLY A 276 6.27 22.79 1.06
CA GLY A 276 5.49 21.82 0.29
C GLY A 276 5.22 20.48 0.99
N LYS A 277 5.39 20.38 2.31
CA LYS A 277 5.14 19.15 3.11
C LYS A 277 3.82 18.48 2.79
N THR A 278 2.73 19.22 2.84
CA THR A 278 1.37 18.69 2.60
C THR A 278 1.24 18.07 1.22
N THR A 279 1.78 18.73 0.19
CA THR A 279 1.77 18.24 -1.19
C THR A 279 2.53 16.93 -1.34
N VAL A 280 3.72 16.84 -0.73
CA VAL A 280 4.54 15.62 -0.77
C VAL A 280 3.86 14.47 -0.01
N ILE A 281 3.32 14.74 1.18
CA ILE A 281 2.59 13.74 1.97
C ILE A 281 1.38 13.20 1.22
N GLU A 282 0.57 14.09 0.63
CA GLU A 282 -0.61 13.71 -0.16
C GLU A 282 -0.22 12.90 -1.39
N GLY A 283 0.82 13.33 -2.12
CA GLY A 283 1.32 12.61 -3.28
C GLY A 283 1.86 11.23 -2.95
N ILE A 284 2.56 11.04 -1.82
CA ILE A 284 3.02 9.73 -1.35
C ILE A 284 1.83 8.84 -0.95
N VAL A 285 0.88 9.39 -0.20
CA VAL A 285 -0.32 8.65 0.21
C VAL A 285 -1.15 8.22 -1.00
N GLU A 286 -1.31 9.09 -1.99
CA GLU A 286 -2.00 8.78 -3.24
C GLU A 286 -1.28 7.70 -4.04
N TRP A 287 0.05 7.76 -4.11
CA TRP A 287 0.88 6.79 -4.80
C TRP A 287 0.83 5.39 -4.15
N LEU A 288 0.92 5.30 -2.81
CA LEU A 288 0.98 4.02 -2.09
C LEU A 288 -0.40 3.40 -1.81
N SER A 289 -1.42 4.21 -1.54
CA SER A 289 -2.73 3.73 -1.07
C SER A 289 -3.49 2.80 -2.03
N PRO A 290 -3.26 2.80 -3.36
CA PRO A 290 -3.83 1.81 -4.26
C PRO A 290 -3.34 0.38 -4.00
N PHE A 291 -2.13 0.22 -3.48
CA PHE A 291 -1.43 -1.05 -3.34
C PHE A 291 -1.29 -1.48 -1.87
N PHE A 292 -0.97 -0.54 -0.98
CA PHE A 292 -0.57 -0.83 0.39
C PHE A 292 -1.46 -0.19 1.45
N VAL A 293 -1.44 -0.77 2.64
CA VAL A 293 -2.01 -0.12 3.84
C VAL A 293 -1.16 1.11 4.14
N THR A 294 -1.76 2.28 3.95
CA THR A 294 -1.10 3.58 4.14
C THR A 294 -1.87 4.43 5.13
N MET A 295 -1.17 5.02 6.09
CA MET A 295 -1.73 5.89 7.12
C MET A 295 -1.03 7.23 7.14
N LYS A 296 -1.81 8.33 7.23
CA LYS A 296 -1.30 9.67 7.52
C LYS A 296 -1.49 9.97 9.01
N VAL A 297 -0.44 10.41 9.68
CA VAL A 297 -0.45 10.78 11.10
C VAL A 297 0.08 12.21 11.24
N HIS A 298 -0.71 13.10 11.83
CA HIS A 298 -0.28 14.47 12.08
C HIS A 298 0.26 14.57 13.51
N MET A 299 1.59 14.57 13.68
CA MET A 299 2.24 14.59 14.98
C MET A 299 2.21 15.96 15.65
N GLY A 300 2.11 17.04 14.87
CA GLY A 300 1.99 18.41 15.40
C GLY A 300 0.66 18.67 16.10
N LYS A 301 -0.43 18.05 15.60
CA LYS A 301 -1.76 18.13 16.21
C LYS A 301 -2.29 16.70 16.47
N PRO A 302 -1.77 16.01 17.51
CA PRO A 302 -2.18 14.65 17.81
C PRO A 302 -3.68 14.58 18.19
N THR A 303 -4.29 13.42 17.94
CA THR A 303 -5.65 13.16 18.43
C THR A 303 -5.66 13.09 19.94
N TRP A 304 -6.57 13.85 20.59
CA TRP A 304 -6.64 13.86 22.04
C TRP A 304 -7.05 12.50 22.61
N SER A 305 -6.30 12.02 23.57
CA SER A 305 -6.69 10.87 24.39
C SER A 305 -7.86 11.25 25.31
N TRP A 306 -8.60 10.24 25.80
CA TRP A 306 -9.69 10.47 26.72
C TRP A 306 -9.27 11.22 28.00
N MET A 307 -8.06 10.98 28.52
CA MET A 307 -7.51 11.73 29.64
C MET A 307 -7.26 13.19 29.31
N THR A 308 -6.73 13.47 28.12
CA THR A 308 -6.56 14.85 27.64
C THR A 308 -7.90 15.57 27.52
N ILE A 309 -8.93 14.88 27.00
CA ILE A 309 -10.29 15.43 26.94
C ILE A 309 -10.80 15.76 28.35
N LEU A 310 -10.62 14.85 29.31
CA LEU A 310 -11.02 15.05 30.70
C LEU A 310 -10.30 16.25 31.34
N ILE A 311 -8.96 16.28 31.26
CA ILE A 311 -8.15 17.36 31.82
C ILE A 311 -8.52 18.70 31.20
N ARG A 312 -8.64 18.77 29.87
CA ARG A 312 -9.04 20.00 29.17
C ARG A 312 -10.48 20.42 29.55
N GLY A 313 -11.37 19.44 29.81
CA GLY A 313 -12.72 19.69 30.33
C GLY A 313 -12.69 20.36 31.72
N ILE A 314 -11.92 19.78 32.65
CA ILE A 314 -11.73 20.35 34.01
C ILE A 314 -11.13 21.75 33.93
N LEU A 315 -10.10 21.95 33.11
CA LEU A 315 -9.52 23.29 32.90
C LEU A 315 -10.54 24.28 32.30
N LYS A 316 -11.41 23.82 31.38
CA LYS A 316 -12.45 24.68 30.81
C LYS A 316 -13.47 25.10 31.88
N VAL A 317 -13.91 24.18 32.73
CA VAL A 317 -14.83 24.46 33.84
C VAL A 317 -14.19 25.42 34.85
N GLY A 318 -12.94 25.15 35.29
CA GLY A 318 -12.22 26.05 36.19
C GLY A 318 -12.10 27.49 35.65
N ARG A 319 -11.90 27.61 34.36
CA ARG A 319 -11.88 28.92 33.69
C ARG A 319 -13.32 29.59 33.71
N SER A 320 -14.34 28.82 33.41
CA SER A 320 -15.72 29.38 33.43
C SER A 320 -16.17 29.80 34.84
N LEU A 321 -15.57 29.22 35.88
CA LEU A 321 -15.76 29.59 37.26
C LEU A 321 -14.85 30.74 37.73
N GLY A 322 -14.04 31.34 36.86
CA GLY A 322 -13.19 32.46 37.14
C GLY A 322 -11.89 32.14 37.88
N PHE A 323 -11.49 30.88 38.06
CA PHE A 323 -10.27 30.50 38.78
C PHE A 323 -8.99 31.01 38.09
N TYR A 324 -9.02 31.28 36.78
CA TYR A 324 -7.89 31.86 36.03
C TYR A 324 -8.37 32.53 34.73
N PRO A 325 -7.62 33.58 34.28
CA PRO A 325 -8.00 34.31 33.08
C PRO A 325 -7.84 33.49 31.82
N PHE A 326 -8.41 33.99 30.73
CA PHE A 326 -8.22 33.41 29.40
C PHE A 326 -6.80 33.62 28.94
N THR A 327 -5.97 32.59 28.99
CA THR A 327 -4.69 32.56 28.27
C THR A 327 -4.94 31.96 26.89
N ARG A 328 -4.62 32.71 25.83
CA ARG A 328 -4.67 32.20 24.45
C ARG A 328 -3.85 30.89 24.38
N GLY A 329 -4.48 29.82 24.03
CA GLY A 329 -3.97 28.46 24.17
C GLY A 329 -3.05 28.02 23.03
N SER A 330 -2.00 28.69 22.77
CA SER A 330 -0.84 28.18 22.08
C SER A 330 0.32 29.07 22.46
N MET A 331 1.41 28.43 22.82
CA MET A 331 2.72 29.09 22.92
C MET A 331 3.24 29.38 21.49
N ASP A 332 2.37 29.81 20.60
CA ASP A 332 2.77 30.37 19.33
C ASP A 332 3.49 31.68 19.67
N PHE A 333 4.66 31.88 19.08
CA PHE A 333 5.50 33.10 19.13
C PHE A 333 4.77 34.39 18.71
N ARG A 334 3.44 34.41 18.78
CA ARG A 334 2.58 35.54 18.37
C ARG A 334 2.57 36.68 19.37
N ASP A 335 3.06 36.45 20.60
CA ASP A 335 3.22 37.53 21.58
C ASP A 335 4.63 38.13 21.48
N GLU A 336 4.96 38.72 20.30
CA GLU A 336 6.14 39.55 20.13
C GLU A 336 6.15 40.79 21.08
N GLU A 337 4.97 41.11 21.64
CA GLU A 337 4.84 42.26 22.56
C GLU A 337 5.31 41.99 24.00
N ASN A 338 5.46 40.72 24.43
CA ASN A 338 5.98 40.37 25.76
C ASN A 338 6.60 38.96 25.81
N PRO A 339 7.83 38.76 25.34
CA PRO A 339 8.48 37.45 25.25
C PRO A 339 8.86 36.80 26.59
N GLY A 340 8.48 37.40 27.75
CA GLY A 340 8.82 36.94 29.08
C GLY A 340 7.64 36.64 30.02
N SER A 341 6.40 36.71 29.58
CA SER A 341 5.26 36.49 30.48
C SER A 341 5.00 35.01 30.74
N PHE A 342 4.80 34.63 32.02
CA PHE A 342 4.47 33.30 32.45
C PHE A 342 3.10 32.88 31.86
N PRO A 343 3.03 31.79 31.06
CA PRO A 343 1.80 31.41 30.31
C PRO A 343 0.71 30.78 31.21
N GLY A 344 0.96 30.63 32.49
CA GLY A 344 0.09 30.05 33.49
C GLY A 344 0.12 28.50 33.53
N TYR A 345 -0.12 27.93 34.71
CA TYR A 345 -0.12 26.47 34.94
C TYR A 345 -1.06 25.69 34.02
N PRO A 346 -2.28 26.18 33.70
CA PRO A 346 -3.14 25.49 32.76
C PRO A 346 -2.55 25.28 31.37
N SER A 347 -1.71 26.22 30.91
CA SER A 347 -1.02 26.10 29.63
C SER A 347 0.07 25.01 29.70
N LEU A 348 0.87 25.01 30.77
CA LEU A 348 1.92 23.98 30.98
C LEU A 348 1.31 22.56 31.09
N ILE A 349 0.19 22.41 31.79
CA ILE A 349 -0.52 21.12 31.85
C ILE A 349 -1.00 20.69 30.46
N ARG A 350 -1.45 21.63 29.62
CA ARG A 350 -1.83 21.31 28.23
C ARG A 350 -0.63 20.81 27.40
N GLU A 351 0.56 21.38 27.59
CA GLU A 351 1.79 20.92 26.90
C GLU A 351 2.15 19.50 27.33
N VAL A 352 2.09 19.16 28.61
CA VAL A 352 2.28 17.77 29.09
C VAL A 352 1.26 16.82 28.44
N CYS A 353 -0.03 17.23 28.36
CA CYS A 353 -1.06 16.45 27.67
C CYS A 353 -0.74 16.27 26.19
N THR A 354 -0.26 17.31 25.52
CA THR A 354 0.13 17.28 24.10
C THR A 354 1.33 16.35 23.87
N GLY A 355 2.36 16.44 24.72
CA GLY A 355 3.51 15.53 24.68
C GLY A 355 3.11 14.06 24.85
N ARG A 356 2.18 13.79 25.80
CA ARG A 356 1.60 12.45 25.99
C ARG A 356 0.82 11.97 24.77
N ASP A 357 -0.02 12.79 24.19
CA ASP A 357 -0.83 12.42 23.02
C ASP A 357 0.04 12.21 21.78
N ARG A 358 1.14 12.96 21.62
CA ARG A 358 2.19 12.71 20.60
C ARG A 358 2.82 11.34 20.79
N TYR A 359 3.22 11.00 22.02
CA TYR A 359 3.78 9.70 22.33
C TYR A 359 2.79 8.56 22.01
N LEU A 360 1.52 8.68 22.41
CA LEU A 360 0.49 7.68 22.09
C LEU A 360 0.27 7.53 20.59
N SER A 361 0.28 8.64 19.86
CA SER A 361 0.17 8.65 18.39
C SER A 361 1.39 7.97 17.75
N TYR A 362 2.60 8.23 18.26
CA TYR A 362 3.82 7.55 17.85
C TYR A 362 3.75 6.03 18.07
N VAL A 363 3.36 5.59 19.27
CA VAL A 363 3.23 4.14 19.58
C VAL A 363 2.25 3.46 18.64
N LYS A 364 1.12 4.12 18.35
CA LYS A 364 0.13 3.61 17.38
C LYS A 364 0.71 3.55 15.97
N ALA A 365 1.43 4.58 15.55
CA ALA A 365 2.08 4.66 14.25
C ALA A 365 3.13 3.56 14.08
N ARG A 366 4.03 3.39 15.07
CA ARG A 366 5.05 2.34 15.07
C ARG A 366 4.45 0.95 14.99
N LYS A 367 3.44 0.65 15.81
CA LYS A 367 2.72 -0.64 15.75
C LYS A 367 2.10 -0.95 14.38
N GLN A 368 1.69 0.06 13.62
CA GLN A 368 1.17 -0.16 12.27
C GLN A 368 2.31 -0.36 11.26
N ALA A 369 3.40 0.38 11.38
CA ALA A 369 4.59 0.16 10.58
C ALA A 369 5.15 -1.25 10.79
N ASP A 370 5.27 -1.72 12.04
CA ASP A 370 5.73 -3.08 12.37
C ASP A 370 4.82 -4.18 11.77
N LYS A 371 3.53 -3.87 11.54
CA LYS A 371 2.59 -4.76 10.84
C LYS A 371 2.67 -4.70 9.31
N GLY A 372 3.63 -3.97 8.78
CA GLY A 372 3.86 -3.86 7.33
C GLY A 372 3.13 -2.69 6.65
N ALA A 373 2.55 -1.75 7.39
CA ALA A 373 1.92 -0.56 6.83
C ALA A 373 2.93 0.57 6.57
N PHE A 374 2.64 1.43 5.60
CA PHE A 374 3.33 2.70 5.43
C PHE A 374 2.67 3.78 6.28
N VAL A 375 3.42 4.35 7.22
CA VAL A 375 2.92 5.41 8.09
C VAL A 375 3.66 6.71 7.79
N ILE A 376 2.95 7.68 7.22
CA ILE A 376 3.49 8.97 6.82
C ILE A 376 3.17 10.00 7.90
N CYS A 377 4.19 10.46 8.59
CA CYS A 377 4.08 11.44 9.67
C CYS A 377 4.31 12.87 9.16
N ASP A 378 3.32 13.71 9.38
CA ASP A 378 3.43 15.16 9.20
C ASP A 378 3.87 15.79 10.53
N ARG A 379 4.92 16.60 10.50
CA ARG A 379 5.49 17.27 11.69
C ARG A 379 5.93 16.29 12.79
N PHE A 380 7.06 15.66 12.57
CA PHE A 380 7.62 14.72 13.56
C PHE A 380 8.41 15.49 14.63
N PRO A 381 8.22 15.19 15.95
CA PRO A 381 8.94 15.85 17.01
C PRO A 381 10.41 15.40 17.04
N LEU A 382 11.30 16.27 16.65
CA LEU A 382 12.75 16.03 16.64
C LEU A 382 13.43 16.80 17.77
N PRO A 383 14.37 16.18 18.49
CA PRO A 383 15.07 16.84 19.62
C PRO A 383 15.82 18.13 19.22
N ARG A 384 16.23 18.22 17.94
CA ARG A 384 16.98 19.36 17.39
C ARG A 384 16.10 20.50 16.89
N MET A 385 14.78 20.31 16.80
CA MET A 385 13.84 21.33 16.32
C MET A 385 13.19 22.01 17.51
N ILE A 386 13.72 23.13 17.90
CA ILE A 386 13.28 23.86 19.10
C ILE A 386 11.96 24.61 18.85
N PHE A 387 11.80 25.19 17.65
CA PHE A 387 10.63 26.01 17.30
C PHE A 387 9.42 25.20 16.81
N MET A 388 9.60 23.92 16.54
CA MET A 388 8.54 23.03 16.03
C MET A 388 8.42 21.78 16.90
N ASP A 389 7.25 21.53 17.42
CA ASP A 389 6.77 20.23 17.93
C ASP A 389 7.62 19.48 18.99
N GLY A 390 8.68 20.08 19.55
CA GLY A 390 9.49 19.54 20.64
C GLY A 390 8.93 19.87 22.04
N PRO A 391 9.67 19.52 23.13
CA PRO A 391 9.30 19.88 24.50
C PRO A 391 9.35 21.40 24.68
N GLN A 392 8.25 21.99 25.15
CA GLN A 392 8.08 23.43 25.25
C GLN A 392 8.42 23.96 26.65
N ILE A 393 8.15 23.19 27.71
CA ILE A 393 8.31 23.63 29.09
C ILE A 393 9.79 23.80 29.43
N GLU A 394 10.65 22.85 29.05
CA GLU A 394 12.11 22.97 29.29
C GLU A 394 12.72 24.15 28.57
N ARG A 395 12.27 24.46 27.37
CA ARG A 395 12.74 25.61 26.58
C ARG A 395 12.50 26.92 27.28
N MET A 396 11.40 27.04 28.00
CA MET A 396 11.01 28.24 28.70
C MET A 396 11.47 28.26 30.17
N ALA A 397 12.12 27.19 30.65
CA ALA A 397 12.51 27.04 32.05
C ALA A 397 13.41 28.21 32.55
N GLY A 398 14.19 28.83 31.67
CA GLY A 398 15.02 30.01 32.01
C GLY A 398 14.23 31.31 32.25
N THR A 399 12.98 31.39 31.75
CA THR A 399 12.13 32.58 31.88
C THR A 399 11.09 32.44 33.00
N PHE A 400 10.95 31.25 33.60
CA PHE A 400 9.95 30.99 34.63
C PHE A 400 10.52 31.05 36.05
N PRO A 401 9.66 31.35 37.03
CA PRO A 401 10.07 31.23 38.43
C PRO A 401 10.53 29.80 38.74
N ASN A 402 11.59 29.66 39.51
CA ASN A 402 12.19 28.39 39.89
C ASN A 402 11.27 27.60 40.85
N ASN A 403 10.15 27.06 40.32
CA ASN A 403 9.13 26.35 41.07
C ASN A 403 9.26 24.84 40.84
N TRP A 404 9.16 24.07 41.94
CA TRP A 404 9.21 22.58 41.87
C TRP A 404 8.14 21.98 40.95
N PHE A 405 6.96 22.59 40.90
CA PHE A 405 5.84 22.12 40.09
C PHE A 405 6.12 22.32 38.58
N ILE A 406 6.68 23.44 38.19
CA ILE A 406 7.11 23.69 36.80
C ILE A 406 8.17 22.67 36.39
N ARG A 407 9.17 22.42 37.27
CA ARG A 407 10.19 21.40 37.04
C ARG A 407 9.60 20.00 36.91
N LEU A 408 8.58 19.67 37.73
CA LEU A 408 7.85 18.39 37.60
C LEU A 408 7.16 18.27 36.26
N LEU A 409 6.42 19.29 35.83
CA LEU A 409 5.71 19.29 34.52
C LEU A 409 6.70 19.18 33.35
N GLY A 410 7.83 19.91 33.40
CA GLY A 410 8.91 19.81 32.41
C GLY A 410 9.49 18.39 32.30
N ARG A 411 9.79 17.77 33.47
CA ARG A 411 10.27 16.38 33.50
C ARG A 411 9.24 15.38 32.93
N LEU A 412 7.95 15.58 33.21
CA LEU A 412 6.89 14.75 32.67
C LEU A 412 6.75 14.91 31.15
N GLU A 413 6.78 16.15 30.66
CA GLU A 413 6.77 16.43 29.22
C GLU A 413 7.96 15.76 28.53
N SER A 414 9.19 16.05 28.98
CA SER A 414 10.43 15.54 28.40
C SER A 414 10.53 14.01 28.46
N ARG A 415 9.92 13.37 29.48
CA ARG A 415 9.81 11.92 29.55
C ARG A 415 9.07 11.33 28.36
N TYR A 416 7.95 11.93 27.93
CA TYR A 416 7.20 11.44 26.77
C TYR A 416 8.01 11.58 25.49
N TYR A 417 8.71 12.69 25.29
CA TYR A 417 9.53 12.89 24.10
C TYR A 417 10.73 11.96 24.03
N ARG A 418 11.35 11.58 25.16
CA ARG A 418 12.47 10.62 25.21
C ARG A 418 12.10 9.23 24.70
N PHE A 419 10.83 8.84 24.78
CA PHE A 419 10.34 7.56 24.27
C PHE A 419 9.94 7.59 22.79
N ILE A 420 10.00 8.74 22.13
CA ILE A 420 9.77 8.87 20.69
C ILE A 420 11.13 8.66 19.99
N SER A 421 11.32 7.47 19.43
CA SER A 421 12.51 7.15 18.62
C SER A 421 12.42 7.81 17.25
N LEU A 422 13.57 7.97 16.57
CA LEU A 422 13.62 8.47 15.20
C LEU A 422 12.78 7.62 14.25
N PRO A 423 12.24 8.20 13.17
CA PRO A 423 11.55 7.47 12.12
C PRO A 423 12.53 6.59 11.33
N ASP A 424 12.01 5.61 10.60
CA ASP A 424 12.83 4.76 9.73
C ASP A 424 13.39 5.56 8.55
N LEU A 425 12.65 6.57 8.10
CA LEU A 425 13.07 7.53 7.07
C LEU A 425 12.63 8.94 7.47
N LEU A 426 13.57 9.86 7.57
CA LEU A 426 13.33 11.28 7.79
C LEU A 426 13.66 12.07 6.53
N CYS A 427 12.64 12.60 5.86
CA CYS A 427 12.78 13.50 4.72
C CYS A 427 12.70 14.96 5.21
N VAL A 428 13.80 15.68 5.08
CA VAL A 428 13.90 17.10 5.42
C VAL A 428 13.76 17.94 4.15
N LEU A 429 12.63 18.61 4.01
CA LEU A 429 12.39 19.50 2.89
C LEU A 429 13.04 20.86 3.18
N LYS A 430 14.16 21.12 2.51
CA LYS A 430 14.93 22.35 2.65
C LYS A 430 14.51 23.33 1.56
N VAL A 431 13.91 24.45 1.95
CA VAL A 431 13.52 25.54 1.06
C VAL A 431 14.23 26.82 1.51
N ASP A 432 14.59 27.64 0.57
CA ASP A 432 15.15 28.97 0.85
C ASP A 432 14.14 29.83 1.64
N PRO A 433 14.56 30.53 2.73
CA PRO A 433 13.66 31.32 3.56
C PRO A 433 12.88 32.41 2.82
N ASP A 434 13.44 33.00 1.78
CA ASP A 434 12.75 34.05 1.00
C ASP A 434 11.72 33.42 0.05
N THR A 435 12.07 32.30 -0.61
CA THR A 435 11.14 31.48 -1.37
C THR A 435 9.99 30.95 -0.51
N ALA A 436 10.26 30.58 0.73
CA ALA A 436 9.23 30.13 1.67
C ALA A 436 8.20 31.21 1.98
N VAL A 437 8.67 32.44 2.20
CA VAL A 437 7.81 33.63 2.45
C VAL A 437 6.93 33.93 1.23
N GLU A 438 7.51 33.88 0.02
CA GLU A 438 6.74 34.08 -1.23
C GLU A 438 5.63 33.06 -1.41
N ARG A 439 5.89 31.79 -1.04
CA ARG A 439 4.91 30.69 -1.17
C ARG A 439 3.81 30.72 -0.11
N LYS A 440 4.00 31.42 1.01
CA LYS A 440 3.08 31.44 2.13
C LYS A 440 2.69 32.87 2.54
N SER A 441 1.68 33.41 1.88
CA SER A 441 1.19 34.77 2.05
C SER A 441 0.19 34.94 3.21
N ASP A 442 -0.27 33.85 3.83
CA ASP A 442 -1.30 33.83 4.88
C ASP A 442 -0.74 33.93 6.31
N GLU A 443 0.60 33.90 6.48
CA GLU A 443 1.30 34.08 7.76
C GLU A 443 2.29 35.26 7.67
N THR A 444 2.68 35.83 8.82
CA THR A 444 3.67 36.95 8.84
C THR A 444 5.02 36.46 8.31
N ALA A 445 5.63 37.24 7.42
CA ALA A 445 6.91 36.94 6.78
C ALA A 445 8.04 36.65 7.79
N ALA A 446 8.09 37.38 8.90
CA ALA A 446 9.08 37.19 9.98
C ALA A 446 8.95 35.79 10.61
N PHE A 447 7.74 35.33 10.84
CA PHE A 447 7.46 34.02 11.43
C PHE A 447 7.81 32.84 10.49
N VAL A 448 7.41 32.95 9.22
CA VAL A 448 7.76 31.95 8.18
C VAL A 448 9.28 31.85 8.05
N ARG A 449 9.97 33.05 8.01
CA ARG A 449 11.42 33.08 7.86
C ARG A 449 12.13 32.47 9.06
N ALA A 450 11.71 32.75 10.30
CA ALA A 450 12.34 32.19 11.50
C ALA A 450 12.26 30.68 11.55
N ARG A 451 11.09 30.07 11.24
CA ARG A 451 10.92 28.64 11.22
C ARG A 451 11.66 27.95 10.08
N THR A 452 11.72 28.59 8.93
CA THR A 452 12.43 28.04 7.77
C THR A 452 13.94 28.13 7.98
N LYS A 453 14.42 29.21 8.58
CA LYS A 453 15.84 29.42 8.92
C LYS A 453 16.35 28.34 9.88
N GLU A 454 15.58 27.96 10.90
CA GLU A 454 15.95 26.84 11.80
C GLU A 454 16.26 25.57 11.04
N ILE A 455 15.43 25.21 10.05
CA ILE A 455 15.62 24.00 9.22
C ILE A 455 16.78 24.18 8.24
N TRP A 456 16.92 25.37 7.69
CA TRP A 456 17.97 25.71 6.74
C TRP A 456 19.36 25.64 7.35
N GLU A 457 19.55 26.17 8.58
CA GLU A 457 20.81 26.25 9.27
C GLU A 457 21.22 24.99 10.03
N ASN A 458 20.26 24.15 10.39
CA ASN A 458 20.56 22.90 11.08
C ASN A 458 21.39 21.94 10.22
N ASN A 459 22.38 21.31 10.83
CA ASN A 459 23.15 20.23 10.24
C ASN A 459 22.33 18.92 10.36
N TRP A 460 21.91 18.40 9.22
CA TRP A 460 21.11 17.20 9.12
C TRP A 460 21.98 15.99 8.78
N GLU A 461 22.43 15.26 9.80
CA GLU A 461 23.26 14.07 9.67
C GLU A 461 22.57 12.84 10.25
N GLY A 462 22.78 11.69 9.63
CA GLY A 462 22.27 10.40 10.06
C GLY A 462 21.93 9.49 8.89
N SER A 463 22.05 8.18 9.05
CA SER A 463 21.80 7.17 8.01
C SER A 463 20.34 7.14 7.53
N THR A 464 19.40 7.59 8.37
CA THR A 464 17.97 7.64 8.06
C THR A 464 17.48 9.04 7.67
N VAL A 465 18.38 10.05 7.62
CA VAL A 465 18.05 11.45 7.35
C VAL A 465 18.43 11.82 5.93
N HIS A 466 17.48 12.30 5.15
CA HIS A 466 17.67 12.75 3.79
C HIS A 466 17.16 14.16 3.57
N VAL A 467 18.07 15.03 3.18
CA VAL A 467 17.75 16.41 2.81
C VAL A 467 17.33 16.45 1.35
N ILE A 468 16.18 17.03 1.10
CA ILE A 468 15.60 17.21 -0.23
C ILE A 468 15.48 18.69 -0.52
N ASP A 469 16.06 19.15 -1.63
CA ASP A 469 15.96 20.53 -2.10
C ASP A 469 14.52 20.82 -2.55
N ALA A 470 13.79 21.55 -1.72
CA ALA A 470 12.41 21.93 -1.97
C ALA A 470 12.24 23.21 -2.80
N ASN A 471 13.34 23.81 -3.29
CA ASN A 471 13.27 24.87 -4.30
C ASN A 471 12.92 24.34 -5.69
N ARG A 472 13.16 23.05 -5.93
CA ARG A 472 12.81 22.34 -7.16
C ARG A 472 11.31 22.26 -7.39
N SER A 473 10.92 21.76 -8.56
CA SER A 473 9.51 21.55 -8.90
C SER A 473 8.86 20.53 -7.96
N LYS A 474 7.54 20.68 -7.75
CA LYS A 474 6.77 19.77 -6.87
C LYS A 474 6.91 18.29 -7.30
N MET A 475 7.03 18.05 -8.60
CA MET A 475 7.15 16.69 -9.15
C MET A 475 8.52 16.09 -8.80
N GLU A 476 9.61 16.84 -9.03
CA GLU A 476 10.96 16.37 -8.72
C GLU A 476 11.14 16.05 -7.23
N VAL A 477 10.60 16.92 -6.35
CA VAL A 477 10.62 16.69 -4.89
C VAL A 477 9.85 15.41 -4.52
N LEU A 478 8.67 15.21 -5.11
CA LEU A 478 7.85 14.03 -4.88
C LEU A 478 8.56 12.76 -5.39
N ASP A 479 9.08 12.78 -6.60
CA ASP A 479 9.73 11.62 -7.22
C ASP A 479 11.03 11.24 -6.49
N ARG A 480 11.81 12.24 -6.05
CA ARG A 480 12.95 11.99 -5.17
C ARG A 480 12.54 11.35 -3.85
N THR A 481 11.44 11.82 -3.26
CA THR A 481 10.92 11.25 -2.00
C THR A 481 10.44 9.81 -2.19
N LYS A 482 9.76 9.48 -3.30
CA LYS A 482 9.36 8.10 -3.64
C LYS A 482 10.56 7.17 -3.79
N ALA A 483 11.59 7.61 -4.52
CA ALA A 483 12.82 6.85 -4.71
C ALA A 483 13.52 6.55 -3.36
N LEU A 484 13.68 7.56 -2.50
CA LEU A 484 14.25 7.40 -1.17
C LEU A 484 13.43 6.43 -0.31
N LEU A 485 12.10 6.58 -0.31
CA LEU A 485 11.21 5.69 0.45
C LEU A 485 11.37 4.23 0.01
N TRP A 486 11.42 3.98 -1.29
CA TRP A 486 11.56 2.61 -1.80
C TRP A 486 12.94 2.02 -1.54
N ALA A 487 13.99 2.82 -1.63
CA ALA A 487 15.37 2.40 -1.38
C ALA A 487 15.62 2.01 0.09
N HIS A 488 14.90 2.64 1.04
CA HIS A 488 15.04 2.39 2.49
C HIS A 488 14.14 1.28 3.03
N LEU A 489 13.23 0.76 2.23
CA LEU A 489 12.37 -0.35 2.56
C LEU A 489 13.13 -1.69 2.38
#